data_51b50eab41ac852eee4fc64c167426ee
#
_entry.id   51b50eab41ac852eee4fc64c167426ee
#
_cell.length_a   1.000
_cell.length_b   1.000
_cell.length_c   1.000
_cell.angle_alpha   90.00
_cell.angle_beta   90.00
_cell.angle_gamma   90.00
#
_symmetry.space_group_name_H-M   'P 1'
#
loop_
_entity.id
_entity.type
_entity.pdbx_description
1 polymer ?
#
loop_
_entity_poly.entity_id
_entity_poly.type
_entity_poly.pdbx_seq_one_letter_code
_entity_poly.pdbx_strand_id
1 'polypeptide(L)'
;MAPAMIPLLLMLIPAMLTALGVVREKELGSIINLYVTPVSRLEFLLGKQLPYIMLAMINFITLVAFAVLAFGVPVKGSLLTLSLGALLYVICSTGMGLLMSSVLHSQIAAIFGTAIATLVPAIQFSGLLSPVSALQGGAAVIGHIYPTSHFLIISRGVFSKALSLGDLTPYFLALLITIPVLTLLSVWGLRKQER
;
A
#
# COMPACT_ATOMS: atom_id res chain seq x y z
N MET A 1 -9.33 14.45 -11.46
CA MET A 1 -7.90 14.08 -11.27
C MET A 1 -7.53 13.93 -9.78
N ALA A 2 -7.93 14.83 -8.87
CA ALA A 2 -7.57 14.76 -7.45
C ALA A 2 -7.89 13.41 -6.76
N PRO A 3 -9.06 12.78 -6.90
CA PRO A 3 -9.35 11.48 -6.27
C PRO A 3 -8.45 10.33 -6.75
N ALA A 4 -7.80 10.49 -7.90
CA ALA A 4 -6.91 9.48 -8.45
C ALA A 4 -5.46 9.62 -7.97
N MET A 5 -5.08 10.82 -7.50
CA MET A 5 -3.75 11.06 -6.91
C MET A 5 -3.63 10.50 -5.49
N ILE A 6 -4.73 10.45 -4.73
CA ILE A 6 -4.75 9.90 -3.37
C ILE A 6 -4.23 8.45 -3.34
N PRO A 7 -4.74 7.51 -4.17
CA PRO A 7 -4.18 6.15 -4.24
C PRO A 7 -2.69 6.09 -4.54
N LEU A 8 -2.19 6.92 -5.46
CA LEU A 8 -0.77 6.91 -5.83
C LEU A 8 0.14 7.32 -4.68
N LEU A 9 -0.19 8.42 -4.01
CA LEU A 9 0.60 8.94 -2.90
C LEU A 9 0.53 8.02 -1.68
N LEU A 10 -0.65 7.44 -1.41
CA LEU A 10 -0.83 6.45 -0.34
C LEU A 10 -0.18 5.09 -0.66
N MET A 11 0.14 4.79 -1.92
CA MET A 11 0.94 3.62 -2.24
C MET A 11 2.42 3.90 -2.05
N LEU A 12 2.89 5.02 -2.58
CA LEU A 12 4.30 5.37 -2.63
C LEU A 12 4.89 5.66 -1.24
N ILE A 13 4.32 6.65 -0.55
CA ILE A 13 4.94 7.20 0.67
C ILE A 13 5.02 6.14 1.79
N PRO A 14 3.94 5.44 2.18
CA PRO A 14 4.01 4.46 3.24
C PRO A 14 4.88 3.25 2.88
N ALA A 15 4.85 2.79 1.62
CA ALA A 15 5.69 1.69 1.17
C ALA A 15 7.17 2.05 1.28
N MET A 16 7.58 3.24 0.81
CA MET A 16 8.96 3.71 0.91
C MET A 16 9.42 3.86 2.35
N LEU A 17 8.62 4.48 3.20
CA LEU A 17 8.96 4.69 4.62
C LEU A 17 9.11 3.36 5.37
N THR A 18 8.21 2.41 5.11
CA THR A 18 8.28 1.07 5.72
C THR A 18 9.51 0.31 5.25
N ALA A 19 9.79 0.31 3.94
CA ALA A 19 10.98 -0.32 3.37
C ALA A 19 12.27 0.29 3.95
N LEU A 20 12.34 1.62 3.98
CA LEU A 20 13.49 2.36 4.52
C LEU A 20 13.71 2.06 6.00
N GLY A 21 12.64 2.04 6.80
CA GLY A 21 12.72 1.77 8.24
C GLY A 21 13.32 0.39 8.55
N VAL A 22 12.90 -0.64 7.81
CA VAL A 22 13.43 -2.00 7.99
C VAL A 22 14.86 -2.15 7.44
N VAL A 23 15.14 -1.59 6.25
CA VAL A 23 16.47 -1.68 5.64
C VAL A 23 17.50 -0.91 6.47
N ARG A 24 17.14 0.23 7.05
CA ARG A 24 18.01 0.97 7.96
C ARG A 24 18.45 0.13 9.15
N GLU A 25 17.56 -0.66 9.74
CA GLU A 25 17.90 -1.56 10.84
C GLU A 25 18.81 -2.72 10.41
N LYS A 26 18.65 -3.18 9.16
CA LYS A 26 19.55 -4.16 8.56
C LYS A 26 20.97 -3.58 8.40
N GLU A 27 21.11 -2.38 7.86
CA GLU A 27 22.41 -1.71 7.69
C GLU A 27 23.11 -1.42 9.02
N LEU A 28 22.35 -1.03 10.04
CA LEU A 28 22.89 -0.76 11.39
C LEU A 28 23.19 -2.03 12.21
N GLY A 29 22.89 -3.22 11.67
CA GLY A 29 23.09 -4.49 12.36
C GLY A 29 22.13 -4.74 13.52
N SER A 30 21.15 -3.85 13.76
CA SER A 30 20.19 -3.96 14.88
C SER A 30 19.25 -5.17 14.75
N ILE A 31 19.15 -5.73 13.56
CA ILE A 31 18.41 -6.98 13.29
C ILE A 31 18.99 -8.18 14.10
N ILE A 32 20.26 -8.15 14.48
CA ILE A 32 20.88 -9.18 15.32
C ILE A 32 20.14 -9.32 16.67
N ASN A 33 19.58 -8.25 17.18
CA ASN A 33 18.79 -8.27 18.41
C ASN A 33 17.50 -9.10 18.28
N LEU A 34 17.02 -9.35 17.06
CA LEU A 34 15.88 -10.23 16.80
C LEU A 34 16.16 -11.68 17.17
N TYR A 35 17.43 -12.11 17.07
CA TYR A 35 17.85 -13.49 17.39
C TYR A 35 18.05 -13.71 18.88
N VAL A 36 18.16 -12.64 19.66
CA VAL A 36 18.40 -12.71 21.11
C VAL A 36 17.10 -12.53 21.91
N THR A 37 16.04 -12.05 21.25
CA THR A 37 14.70 -11.85 21.85
C THR A 37 13.73 -12.95 21.41
N PRO A 38 12.81 -13.40 22.29
CA PRO A 38 11.83 -14.44 21.98
C PRO A 38 10.67 -13.92 21.07
N VAL A 39 10.92 -12.94 20.22
CA VAL A 39 9.93 -12.34 19.31
C VAL A 39 9.92 -13.09 17.99
N SER A 40 8.73 -13.49 17.53
CA SER A 40 8.57 -14.12 16.23
C SER A 40 8.78 -13.10 15.10
N ARG A 41 9.20 -13.58 13.93
CA ARG A 41 9.42 -12.72 12.74
C ARG A 41 8.17 -11.95 12.33
N LEU A 42 7.01 -12.59 12.47
CA LEU A 42 5.73 -11.99 12.16
C LEU A 42 5.38 -10.85 13.13
N GLU A 43 5.61 -11.04 14.42
CA GLU A 43 5.41 -10.00 15.44
C GLU A 43 6.34 -8.80 15.20
N PHE A 44 7.59 -9.07 14.84
CA PHE A 44 8.53 -8.01 14.47
C PHE A 44 8.05 -7.20 13.27
N LEU A 45 7.65 -7.86 12.17
CA LEU A 45 7.15 -7.19 10.97
C LEU A 45 5.90 -6.38 11.25
N LEU A 46 4.92 -6.97 11.96
CA LEU A 46 3.69 -6.28 12.31
C LEU A 46 3.95 -5.09 13.25
N GLY A 47 4.83 -5.26 14.23
CA GLY A 47 5.25 -4.19 15.12
C GLY A 47 5.91 -3.02 14.39
N LYS A 48 6.69 -3.31 13.35
CA LYS A 48 7.28 -2.28 12.48
C LYS A 48 6.28 -1.65 11.54
N GLN A 49 5.30 -2.39 11.06
CA GLN A 49 4.27 -1.90 10.15
C GLN A 49 3.31 -0.91 10.82
N LEU A 50 2.97 -1.14 12.09
CA LEU A 50 1.94 -0.41 12.80
C LEU A 50 2.17 1.11 12.86
N PRO A 51 3.36 1.65 13.22
CA PRO A 51 3.58 3.09 13.23
C PRO A 51 3.48 3.72 11.84
N TYR A 52 3.87 3.00 10.78
CA TYR A 52 3.75 3.49 9.41
C TYR A 52 2.30 3.48 8.92
N ILE A 53 1.47 2.53 9.37
CA ILE A 53 0.01 2.56 9.12
C ILE A 53 -0.60 3.81 9.75
N MET A 54 -0.28 4.12 11.01
CA MET A 54 -0.79 5.32 11.68
C MET A 54 -0.37 6.59 10.94
N LEU A 55 0.91 6.71 10.58
CA LEU A 55 1.43 7.86 9.83
C LEU A 55 0.75 7.99 8.45
N ALA A 56 0.52 6.88 7.78
CA ALA A 56 -0.16 6.87 6.48
C ALA A 56 -1.65 7.22 6.58
N MET A 57 -2.32 6.88 7.66
CA MET A 57 -3.70 7.32 7.91
C MET A 57 -3.79 8.83 8.17
N ILE A 58 -2.81 9.41 8.86
CA ILE A 58 -2.70 10.88 8.99
C ILE A 58 -2.49 11.51 7.62
N ASN A 59 -1.58 10.96 6.81
CA ASN A 59 -1.36 11.41 5.44
C ASN A 59 -2.64 11.30 4.58
N PHE A 60 -3.41 10.21 4.72
CA PHE A 60 -4.70 10.05 4.05
C PHE A 60 -5.67 11.17 4.41
N ILE A 61 -5.84 11.47 5.70
CA ILE A 61 -6.72 12.55 6.17
C ILE A 61 -6.28 13.88 5.57
N THR A 62 -4.98 14.15 5.57
CA THR A 62 -4.40 15.37 4.98
C THR A 62 -4.68 15.46 3.48
N LEU A 63 -4.51 14.37 2.73
CA LEU A 63 -4.78 14.32 1.28
C LEU A 63 -6.27 14.52 0.97
N VAL A 64 -7.17 13.92 1.75
CA VAL A 64 -8.62 14.10 1.60
C VAL A 64 -9.00 15.55 1.93
N ALA A 65 -8.50 16.10 3.03
CA ALA A 65 -8.73 17.50 3.39
C ALA A 65 -8.24 18.45 2.29
N PHE A 66 -7.05 18.19 1.74
CA PHE A 66 -6.50 18.98 0.63
C PHE A 66 -7.37 18.86 -0.64
N ALA A 67 -7.84 17.65 -0.96
CA ALA A 67 -8.74 17.44 -2.11
C ALA A 67 -10.07 18.20 -1.97
N VAL A 68 -10.62 18.26 -0.76
CA VAL A 68 -11.90 18.94 -0.51
C VAL A 68 -11.70 20.45 -0.41
N LEU A 69 -10.73 20.91 0.39
CA LEU A 69 -10.57 22.34 0.71
C LEU A 69 -9.84 23.13 -0.39
N ALA A 70 -8.78 22.55 -0.97
CA ALA A 70 -7.98 23.25 -1.97
C ALA A 70 -8.52 23.05 -3.40
N PHE A 71 -9.00 21.84 -3.73
CA PHE A 71 -9.51 21.53 -5.06
C PHE A 71 -11.03 21.59 -5.17
N GLY A 72 -11.75 21.83 -4.06
CA GLY A 72 -13.21 21.93 -4.06
C GLY A 72 -13.92 20.64 -4.50
N VAL A 73 -13.29 19.47 -4.37
CA VAL A 73 -13.89 18.20 -4.81
C VAL A 73 -14.88 17.71 -3.76
N PRO A 74 -16.19 17.69 -4.04
CA PRO A 74 -17.16 17.24 -3.05
C PRO A 74 -17.06 15.74 -2.82
N VAL A 75 -17.10 15.30 -1.57
CA VAL A 75 -17.27 13.88 -1.22
C VAL A 75 -18.75 13.58 -1.27
N LYS A 76 -19.21 12.89 -2.32
CA LYS A 76 -20.63 12.56 -2.51
C LYS A 76 -21.07 11.32 -1.71
N GLY A 77 -20.13 10.40 -1.44
CA GLY A 77 -20.39 9.18 -0.69
C GLY A 77 -19.98 9.25 0.77
N SER A 78 -19.97 8.09 1.44
CA SER A 78 -19.62 7.98 2.84
C SER A 78 -18.10 8.09 3.09
N LEU A 79 -17.68 9.07 3.90
CA LEU A 79 -16.30 9.19 4.37
C LEU A 79 -15.85 7.94 5.14
N LEU A 80 -16.76 7.28 5.84
CA LEU A 80 -16.46 6.05 6.57
C LEU A 80 -16.06 4.92 5.59
N THR A 81 -16.79 4.76 4.50
CA THR A 81 -16.45 3.81 3.43
C THR A 81 -15.06 4.09 2.86
N LEU A 82 -14.76 5.36 2.58
CA LEU A 82 -13.46 5.78 2.07
C LEU A 82 -12.34 5.51 3.08
N SER A 83 -12.56 5.81 4.36
CA SER A 83 -11.57 5.62 5.43
C SER A 83 -11.29 4.14 5.68
N LEU A 84 -12.32 3.28 5.68
CA LEU A 84 -12.13 1.83 5.77
C LEU A 84 -11.34 1.28 4.58
N GLY A 85 -11.67 1.71 3.37
CA GLY A 85 -10.91 1.35 2.17
C GLY A 85 -9.46 1.82 2.23
N ALA A 86 -9.23 3.04 2.70
CA ALA A 86 -7.90 3.60 2.90
C ALA A 86 -7.10 2.81 3.93
N LEU A 87 -7.70 2.40 5.05
CA LEU A 87 -7.04 1.59 6.06
C LEU A 87 -6.54 0.25 5.49
N LEU A 88 -7.39 -0.50 4.80
CA LEU A 88 -6.98 -1.75 4.16
C LEU A 88 -5.89 -1.52 3.11
N TYR A 89 -6.04 -0.46 2.33
CA TYR A 89 -5.07 -0.10 1.30
C TYR A 89 -3.71 0.29 1.87
N VAL A 90 -3.67 1.04 2.96
CA VAL A 90 -2.45 1.42 3.66
C VAL A 90 -1.74 0.20 4.25
N ILE A 91 -2.49 -0.79 4.76
CA ILE A 91 -1.93 -2.06 5.21
C ILE A 91 -1.29 -2.81 4.03
N CYS A 92 -1.91 -2.81 2.85
CA CYS A 92 -1.31 -3.38 1.64
C CYS A 92 -0.04 -2.60 1.22
N SER A 93 -0.09 -1.27 1.23
CA SER A 93 1.03 -0.40 0.84
C SER A 93 2.25 -0.62 1.75
N THR A 94 2.06 -0.59 3.07
CA THR A 94 3.12 -0.88 4.04
C THR A 94 3.61 -2.33 3.94
N GLY A 95 2.72 -3.28 3.64
CA GLY A 95 3.06 -4.67 3.32
C GLY A 95 3.95 -4.81 2.08
N MET A 96 3.69 -4.03 1.02
CA MET A 96 4.60 -3.93 -0.14
C MET A 96 5.98 -3.39 0.26
N GLY A 97 6.02 -2.39 1.13
CA GLY A 97 7.27 -1.88 1.69
C GLY A 97 8.07 -2.94 2.45
N LEU A 98 7.39 -3.75 3.27
CA LEU A 98 8.02 -4.88 3.96
C LEU A 98 8.55 -5.93 2.97
N LEU A 99 7.78 -6.25 1.93
CA LEU A 99 8.22 -7.17 0.88
C LEU A 99 9.46 -6.66 0.16
N MET A 100 9.49 -5.38 -0.20
CA MET A 100 10.65 -4.76 -0.83
C MET A 100 11.85 -4.72 0.11
N SER A 101 11.65 -4.48 1.39
CA SER A 101 12.71 -4.52 2.38
C SER A 101 13.35 -5.89 2.53
N SER A 102 12.64 -6.98 2.19
CA SER A 102 13.21 -8.32 2.24
C SER A 102 14.26 -8.58 1.16
N VAL A 103 14.17 -7.87 0.03
CA VAL A 103 15.08 -8.03 -1.13
C VAL A 103 16.17 -6.97 -1.14
N LEU A 104 15.87 -5.76 -0.65
CA LEU A 104 16.77 -4.61 -0.71
C LEU A 104 17.67 -4.54 0.54
N HIS A 105 18.94 -4.14 0.33
CA HIS A 105 19.97 -4.19 1.38
C HIS A 105 20.54 -2.81 1.75
N SER A 106 20.30 -1.78 0.91
CA SER A 106 20.76 -0.42 1.20
C SER A 106 19.59 0.56 1.25
N GLN A 107 19.71 1.62 2.07
CA GLN A 107 18.67 2.64 2.22
C GLN A 107 18.37 3.33 0.88
N ILE A 108 19.40 3.60 0.08
CA ILE A 108 19.23 4.20 -1.26
C ILE A 108 18.43 3.26 -2.15
N ALA A 109 18.78 1.97 -2.18
CA ALA A 109 18.03 0.97 -2.94
C ALA A 109 16.59 0.82 -2.42
N ALA A 110 16.38 0.90 -1.09
CA ALA A 110 15.05 0.83 -0.49
C ALA A 110 14.15 1.98 -0.97
N ILE A 111 14.65 3.22 -1.02
CA ILE A 111 13.88 4.37 -1.50
C ILE A 111 13.54 4.20 -2.98
N PHE A 112 14.55 4.13 -3.84
CA PHE A 112 14.33 4.11 -5.29
C PHE A 112 13.71 2.81 -5.79
N GLY A 113 14.16 1.66 -5.25
CA GLY A 113 13.63 0.34 -5.63
C GLY A 113 12.15 0.21 -5.26
N THR A 114 11.76 0.63 -4.04
CA THR A 114 10.35 0.61 -3.64
C THR A 114 9.53 1.60 -4.44
N ALA A 115 10.04 2.81 -4.71
CA ALA A 115 9.35 3.79 -5.54
C ALA A 115 9.04 3.24 -6.93
N ILE A 116 10.03 2.66 -7.60
CA ILE A 116 9.85 2.07 -8.93
C ILE A 116 8.88 0.89 -8.87
N ALA A 117 9.07 -0.04 -7.92
CA ALA A 117 8.24 -1.23 -7.79
C ALA A 117 6.78 -0.94 -7.44
N THR A 118 6.49 0.20 -6.81
CA THR A 118 5.12 0.59 -6.47
C THR A 118 4.50 1.55 -7.48
N LEU A 119 5.22 2.58 -7.94
CA LEU A 119 4.66 3.59 -8.86
C LEU A 119 4.44 3.04 -10.27
N VAL A 120 5.39 2.28 -10.82
CA VAL A 120 5.27 1.81 -12.20
C VAL A 120 4.03 0.95 -12.39
N PRO A 121 3.77 -0.09 -11.56
CA PRO A 121 2.53 -0.85 -11.65
C PRO A 121 1.29 -0.01 -11.30
N ALA A 122 1.38 0.89 -10.32
CA ALA A 122 0.27 1.75 -9.94
C ALA A 122 -0.18 2.66 -11.09
N ILE A 123 0.74 3.22 -11.86
CA ILE A 123 0.40 4.11 -12.97
C ILE A 123 -0.07 3.31 -14.19
N GLN A 124 0.62 2.21 -14.53
CA GLN A 124 0.36 1.47 -15.77
C GLN A 124 -0.83 0.52 -15.67
N PHE A 125 -1.02 -0.16 -14.53
CA PHE A 125 -1.96 -1.27 -14.43
C PHE A 125 -3.16 -1.02 -13.52
N SER A 126 -3.19 0.09 -12.76
CA SER A 126 -4.29 0.36 -11.81
C SER A 126 -5.59 0.87 -12.45
N GLY A 127 -5.59 1.16 -13.74
CA GLY A 127 -6.76 1.82 -14.36
C GLY A 127 -6.70 3.35 -14.26
N LEU A 128 -5.53 3.91 -13.96
CA LEU A 128 -5.33 5.35 -13.89
C LEU A 128 -5.32 5.99 -15.28
N LEU A 129 -4.48 5.47 -16.17
CA LEU A 129 -4.29 5.96 -17.54
C LEU A 129 -5.26 5.29 -18.52
N SER A 130 -5.39 3.97 -18.44
CA SER A 130 -6.30 3.17 -19.27
C SER A 130 -7.14 2.25 -18.39
N PRO A 131 -8.42 2.01 -18.70
CA PRO A 131 -9.24 1.09 -17.92
C PRO A 131 -8.58 -0.30 -17.84
N VAL A 132 -8.68 -0.96 -16.68
CA VAL A 132 -8.11 -2.32 -16.48
C VAL A 132 -8.70 -3.31 -17.51
N SER A 133 -9.94 -3.09 -17.95
CA SER A 133 -10.60 -3.88 -19.00
C SER A 133 -9.96 -3.77 -20.39
N ALA A 134 -9.16 -2.72 -20.62
CA ALA A 134 -8.44 -2.54 -21.89
C ALA A 134 -7.06 -3.21 -21.87
N LEU A 135 -6.59 -3.68 -20.72
CA LEU A 135 -5.32 -4.40 -20.59
C LEU A 135 -5.46 -5.83 -21.10
N GLN A 136 -4.40 -6.33 -21.79
CA GLN A 136 -4.38 -7.67 -22.35
C GLN A 136 -3.25 -8.52 -21.75
N GLY A 137 -3.44 -9.84 -21.73
CA GLY A 137 -2.43 -10.79 -21.28
C GLY A 137 -2.02 -10.60 -19.82
N GLY A 138 -0.72 -10.68 -19.53
CA GLY A 138 -0.17 -10.56 -18.19
C GLY A 138 -0.44 -9.23 -17.51
N ALA A 139 -0.57 -8.13 -18.26
CA ALA A 139 -0.88 -6.81 -17.73
C ALA A 139 -2.28 -6.76 -17.09
N ALA A 140 -3.26 -7.46 -17.66
CA ALA A 140 -4.60 -7.56 -17.10
C ALA A 140 -4.59 -8.31 -15.76
N VAL A 141 -3.82 -9.40 -15.66
CA VAL A 141 -3.67 -10.17 -14.42
C VAL A 141 -3.07 -9.29 -13.31
N ILE A 142 -1.99 -8.57 -13.62
CA ILE A 142 -1.38 -7.63 -12.67
C ILE A 142 -2.39 -6.56 -12.25
N GLY A 143 -3.10 -5.96 -13.20
CA GLY A 143 -4.10 -4.93 -12.92
C GLY A 143 -5.24 -5.40 -12.03
N HIS A 144 -5.64 -6.67 -12.12
CA HIS A 144 -6.68 -7.26 -11.26
C HIS A 144 -6.17 -7.64 -9.87
N ILE A 145 -4.90 -7.92 -9.68
CA ILE A 145 -4.32 -8.32 -8.39
C ILE A 145 -3.79 -7.09 -7.63
N TYR A 146 -3.40 -6.03 -8.34
CA TYR A 146 -2.70 -4.91 -7.75
C TYR A 146 -3.60 -4.06 -6.84
N PRO A 147 -3.21 -3.79 -5.58
CA PRO A 147 -4.08 -3.13 -4.59
C PRO A 147 -4.57 -1.76 -5.02
N THR A 148 -3.74 -1.01 -5.78
CA THR A 148 -4.09 0.34 -6.23
C THR A 148 -5.30 0.35 -7.15
N SER A 149 -5.51 -0.68 -7.96
CA SER A 149 -6.68 -0.80 -8.85
C SER A 149 -7.98 -0.81 -8.05
N HIS A 150 -8.02 -1.58 -6.99
CA HIS A 150 -9.20 -1.69 -6.13
C HIS A 150 -9.46 -0.41 -5.35
N PHE A 151 -8.42 0.17 -4.75
CA PHE A 151 -8.60 1.41 -3.99
C PHE A 151 -8.91 2.61 -4.90
N LEU A 152 -8.41 2.63 -6.14
CA LEU A 152 -8.76 3.66 -7.12
C LEU A 152 -10.26 3.63 -7.44
N ILE A 153 -10.85 2.43 -7.58
CA ILE A 153 -12.29 2.27 -7.80
C ILE A 153 -13.08 2.73 -6.57
N ILE A 154 -12.65 2.35 -5.36
CA ILE A 154 -13.26 2.80 -4.10
C ILE A 154 -13.21 4.34 -4.02
N SER A 155 -12.05 4.95 -4.23
CA SER A 155 -11.86 6.39 -4.15
C SER A 155 -12.73 7.12 -5.18
N ARG A 156 -12.67 6.73 -6.46
CA ARG A 156 -13.53 7.32 -7.51
C ARG A 156 -15.01 7.08 -7.25
N GLY A 157 -15.38 5.90 -6.73
CA GLY A 157 -16.77 5.55 -6.40
C GLY A 157 -17.34 6.45 -5.32
N VAL A 158 -16.60 6.68 -4.25
CA VAL A 158 -17.05 7.53 -3.14
C VAL A 158 -17.07 9.01 -3.52
N PHE A 159 -16.02 9.52 -4.18
CA PHE A 159 -15.96 10.93 -4.56
C PHE A 159 -16.96 11.30 -5.65
N SER A 160 -17.13 10.45 -6.68
CA SER A 160 -17.87 10.83 -7.89
C SER A 160 -19.27 10.24 -7.99
N LYS A 161 -19.47 9.00 -7.53
CA LYS A 161 -20.69 8.23 -7.76
C LYS A 161 -21.54 7.97 -6.52
N ALA A 162 -21.11 8.42 -5.34
CA ALA A 162 -21.78 8.17 -4.05
C ALA A 162 -22.09 6.67 -3.80
N LEU A 163 -21.20 5.76 -4.25
CA LEU A 163 -21.39 4.33 -4.09
C LEU A 163 -21.38 3.95 -2.60
N SER A 164 -22.26 3.01 -2.26
CA SER A 164 -22.37 2.48 -0.90
C SER A 164 -21.31 1.41 -0.61
N LEU A 165 -21.16 1.05 0.66
CA LEU A 165 -20.28 -0.05 1.08
C LEU A 165 -20.65 -1.36 0.39
N GLY A 166 -21.96 -1.63 0.18
CA GLY A 166 -22.45 -2.83 -0.50
C GLY A 166 -21.95 -2.96 -1.94
N ASP A 167 -21.95 -1.86 -2.68
CA ASP A 167 -21.51 -1.83 -4.08
C ASP A 167 -20.02 -2.05 -4.23
N LEU A 168 -19.25 -1.69 -3.20
CA LEU A 168 -17.78 -1.75 -3.18
C LEU A 168 -17.22 -3.01 -2.51
N THR A 169 -18.07 -3.88 -1.97
CA THR A 169 -17.68 -5.11 -1.25
C THR A 169 -16.63 -5.95 -2.00
N PRO A 170 -16.73 -6.22 -3.31
CA PRO A 170 -15.74 -7.05 -4.00
C PRO A 170 -14.34 -6.43 -3.98
N TYR A 171 -14.22 -5.11 -4.00
CA TYR A 171 -12.93 -4.41 -3.94
C TYR A 171 -12.34 -4.40 -2.54
N PHE A 172 -13.18 -4.33 -1.50
CA PHE A 172 -12.77 -4.52 -0.10
C PHE A 172 -12.26 -5.93 0.16
N LEU A 173 -12.95 -6.94 -0.35
CA LEU A 173 -12.52 -8.34 -0.24
C LEU A 173 -11.19 -8.58 -0.95
N ALA A 174 -10.99 -8.01 -2.12
CA ALA A 174 -9.72 -8.11 -2.85
C ALA A 174 -8.55 -7.51 -2.04
N LEU A 175 -8.73 -6.32 -1.43
CA LEU A 175 -7.73 -5.72 -0.56
C LEU A 175 -7.46 -6.60 0.68
N LEU A 176 -8.51 -7.14 1.29
CA LEU A 176 -8.41 -8.00 2.47
C LEU A 176 -7.64 -9.29 2.18
N ILE A 177 -7.83 -9.90 1.00
CA ILE A 177 -7.08 -11.08 0.55
C ILE A 177 -5.62 -10.73 0.23
N THR A 178 -5.35 -9.55 -0.28
CA THR A 178 -3.98 -9.11 -0.62
C THR A 178 -3.10 -8.96 0.63
N ILE A 179 -3.67 -8.56 1.77
CA ILE A 179 -2.94 -8.37 3.04
C ILE A 179 -2.18 -9.64 3.47
N PRO A 180 -2.83 -10.80 3.69
CA PRO A 180 -2.12 -12.00 4.11
C PRO A 180 -1.12 -12.51 3.06
N VAL A 181 -1.41 -12.33 1.78
CA VAL A 181 -0.49 -12.70 0.69
C VAL A 181 0.82 -11.91 0.81
N LEU A 182 0.74 -10.58 0.94
CA LEU A 182 1.92 -9.73 1.09
C LEU A 182 2.68 -10.02 2.38
N THR A 183 1.98 -10.26 3.49
CA THR A 183 2.60 -10.59 4.78
C THR A 183 3.35 -11.92 4.71
N LEU A 184 2.74 -12.95 4.12
CA LEU A 184 3.37 -14.26 3.96
C LEU A 184 4.61 -14.17 3.05
N LEU A 185 4.52 -13.45 1.94
CA LEU A 185 5.66 -13.23 1.04
C LEU A 185 6.80 -12.47 1.74
N SER A 186 6.48 -11.49 2.58
CA SER A 186 7.46 -10.71 3.34
C SER A 186 8.18 -11.58 4.38
N VAL A 187 7.44 -12.42 5.11
CA VAL A 187 8.01 -13.39 6.07
C VAL A 187 8.89 -14.42 5.38
N TRP A 188 8.45 -14.90 4.21
CA TRP A 188 9.23 -15.87 3.42
C TRP A 188 10.50 -15.26 2.83
N GLY A 189 10.44 -14.01 2.38
CA GLY A 189 11.60 -13.27 1.87
C GLY A 189 12.67 -13.03 2.92
N LEU A 190 12.27 -12.73 4.17
CA LEU A 190 13.20 -12.60 5.30
C LEU A 190 13.92 -13.92 5.65
N ARG A 191 13.27 -15.06 5.43
CA ARG A 191 13.84 -16.38 5.69
C ARG A 191 15.04 -16.71 4.78
N LYS A 192 15.07 -16.11 3.59
CA LYS A 192 16.11 -16.38 2.58
C LYS A 192 17.44 -15.67 2.86
N GLN A 193 17.49 -14.76 3.82
CA GLN A 193 18.69 -13.97 4.17
C GLN A 193 19.53 -14.57 5.32
N GLU A 194 19.14 -15.72 5.84
CA GLU A 194 19.88 -16.45 6.90
C GLU A 194 21.02 -17.36 6.35
N ARG A 195 21.41 -17.21 5.08
CA ARG A 195 22.54 -17.97 4.50
C ARG A 195 23.66 -17.06 4.08
#